data_2f1c6c49a8d67163a73f39de48752f16
#
_entry.id   2f1c6c49a8d67163a73f39de48752f16
#
_cell.length_a   1.000
_cell.length_b   1.000
_cell.length_c   1.000
_cell.angle_alpha   90.00
_cell.angle_beta   90.00
_cell.angle_gamma   90.00
#
_symmetry.space_group_name_H-M   'P 1'
#
loop_
_entity.id
_entity.type
_entity.pdbx_description
1 polymer ?
#
loop_
_entity_poly.entity_id
_entity_poly.type
_entity_poly.pdbx_seq_one_letter_code
_entity_poly.pdbx_strand_id
1 'polypeptide(L)'
;MSKSSRNKEKPVHVANAKILYLRLFRYAWAHKAFFLITIISTAILAASNTGFLALIKQVTDEGFVKQSADKAMILPLMLFALMSLRGLAGFVSMYSMRVVARRIVAKLRAEAFNKFMQLPVSYFDASTTGVLVSKLTYDAERLANVCTRSALNVLRDILTVIGLVAYMLYLDWRLTLVFAIVTPFMALYLRKMTPKLHANAKKVQLGIGEMTKVAEEAISGQRIVKIFGAQTYEDERFSAVVDKNRQLELRSARIAGLNSLVVEVLAALALTMVVYYALGRFTVGEFAAFIGALLMLISPIKHISAATEDFQIGLAAAQSVFEVIDSQAEVSDGEKTIQRARGEIEFRNVSLRYDNAKKSALNNLSFTIQPGEKLALVGRSGGGKTTLVNLLPRFYELQQGLVLLDGIDIRSLELKNLRSQFSLVSQDVILFNDTVFNNIAYGVLRNASEDEVIAAAKAAHAWEFISQLPLGLQNEIGDRGVRLSGGQRQRIAIARAILKNAPILLLDEATSALDTESEQHVQAALDTLMQNRTSIVIAHRLSTIENADRILVMSHGEIVESGTHQQLLALNGHYTKLYQKELE
;
A
#
# COMPACT_ATOMS: atom_id res chain seq x y z
N MET A 1 -28.28 -9.64 -9.72
CA MET A 1 -27.42 -10.81 -9.50
C MET A 1 -26.17 -10.67 -10.37
N SER A 2 -25.16 -10.00 -9.89
CA SER A 2 -23.84 -9.84 -10.56
C SER A 2 -22.86 -10.74 -9.86
N LYS A 3 -22.33 -11.74 -10.55
CA LYS A 3 -21.23 -12.59 -10.08
C LYS A 3 -19.95 -11.74 -10.01
N SER A 4 -19.65 -11.26 -8.81
CA SER A 4 -18.33 -10.74 -8.48
C SER A 4 -17.30 -11.82 -8.82
N SER A 5 -16.48 -11.57 -9.83
CA SER A 5 -15.33 -12.40 -10.17
C SER A 5 -14.34 -12.33 -9.00
N ARG A 6 -14.38 -13.35 -8.13
CA ARG A 6 -13.31 -13.62 -7.18
C ARG A 6 -12.01 -13.77 -7.97
N ASN A 7 -11.18 -12.76 -7.93
CA ASN A 7 -9.77 -12.89 -8.28
C ASN A 7 -9.19 -13.97 -7.35
N LYS A 8 -9.10 -15.19 -7.84
CA LYS A 8 -8.31 -16.25 -7.18
C LYS A 8 -6.86 -15.80 -7.34
N GLU A 9 -6.27 -15.31 -6.24
CA GLU A 9 -4.81 -15.18 -6.15
C GLU A 9 -4.21 -16.51 -6.64
N LYS A 10 -3.57 -16.47 -7.79
CA LYS A 10 -2.85 -17.63 -8.30
C LYS A 10 -1.73 -17.94 -7.33
N PRO A 11 -1.55 -19.20 -6.92
CA PRO A 11 -0.43 -19.57 -6.05
C PRO A 11 0.86 -19.13 -6.75
N VAL A 12 1.71 -18.41 -6.00
CA VAL A 12 3.01 -17.95 -6.49
C VAL A 12 3.79 -19.16 -6.99
N HIS A 13 4.13 -19.18 -8.27
CA HIS A 13 4.95 -20.26 -8.83
C HIS A 13 6.30 -20.31 -8.11
N VAL A 14 6.74 -21.51 -7.71
CA VAL A 14 8.00 -21.76 -6.97
C VAL A 14 9.23 -21.12 -7.67
N ALA A 15 9.20 -20.99 -8.98
CA ALA A 15 10.24 -20.31 -9.77
C ALA A 15 10.35 -18.81 -9.43
N ASN A 16 9.21 -18.13 -9.21
CA ASN A 16 9.19 -16.71 -8.83
C ASN A 16 9.67 -16.50 -7.39
N ALA A 17 9.40 -17.45 -6.48
CA ALA A 17 9.83 -17.36 -5.09
C ALA A 17 11.36 -17.27 -4.96
N LYS A 18 12.11 -18.11 -5.69
CA LYS A 18 13.58 -18.10 -5.65
C LYS A 18 14.17 -16.75 -6.10
N ILE A 19 13.60 -16.16 -7.15
CA ILE A 19 14.04 -14.86 -7.67
C ILE A 19 13.77 -13.76 -6.63
N LEU A 20 12.60 -13.76 -6.00
CA LEU A 20 12.23 -12.80 -4.97
C LEU A 20 13.16 -12.91 -3.75
N TYR A 21 13.45 -14.13 -3.28
CA TYR A 21 14.39 -14.35 -2.16
C TYR A 21 15.82 -13.90 -2.49
N LEU A 22 16.31 -14.19 -3.70
CA LEU A 22 17.64 -13.72 -4.14
C LEU A 22 17.71 -12.19 -4.18
N ARG A 23 16.64 -11.54 -4.65
CA ARG A 23 16.57 -10.07 -4.67
C ARG A 23 16.60 -9.50 -3.26
N LEU A 24 15.83 -10.07 -2.34
CA LEU A 24 15.80 -9.67 -0.93
C LEU A 24 17.15 -9.90 -0.24
N PHE A 25 17.78 -11.04 -0.50
CA PHE A 25 19.13 -11.31 0.00
C PHE A 25 20.13 -10.26 -0.46
N ARG A 26 20.02 -9.74 -1.69
CA ARG A 26 20.88 -8.65 -2.19
C ARG A 26 20.69 -7.36 -1.36
N TYR A 27 19.47 -7.03 -0.93
CA TYR A 27 19.23 -5.89 -0.03
C TYR A 27 19.85 -6.12 1.35
N ALA A 28 19.77 -7.33 1.90
CA ALA A 28 20.40 -7.68 3.18
C ALA A 28 21.93 -7.68 3.08
N TRP A 29 22.49 -8.18 1.98
CA TRP A 29 23.94 -8.25 1.72
C TRP A 29 24.59 -6.88 1.58
N ALA A 30 23.86 -5.86 1.20
CA ALA A 30 24.37 -4.48 1.22
C ALA A 30 24.80 -4.03 2.63
N HIS A 31 24.32 -4.72 3.68
CA HIS A 31 24.65 -4.48 5.09
C HIS A 31 25.43 -5.65 5.72
N LYS A 32 26.34 -6.27 4.96
CA LYS A 32 27.08 -7.49 5.30
C LYS A 32 27.71 -7.50 6.68
N ALA A 33 28.23 -6.38 7.18
CA ALA A 33 28.85 -6.30 8.49
C ALA A 33 27.85 -6.63 9.62
N PHE A 34 26.69 -5.95 9.64
CA PHE A 34 25.64 -6.22 10.64
C PHE A 34 25.03 -7.61 10.46
N PHE A 35 24.90 -8.08 9.22
CA PHE A 35 24.42 -9.42 8.92
C PHE A 35 25.36 -10.51 9.45
N LEU A 36 26.68 -10.34 9.28
CA LEU A 36 27.71 -11.26 9.82
C LEU A 36 27.74 -11.24 11.35
N ILE A 37 27.71 -10.06 11.96
CA ILE A 37 27.60 -9.92 13.43
C ILE A 37 26.38 -10.69 13.96
N THR A 38 25.26 -10.58 13.27
CA THR A 38 24.04 -11.29 13.66
C THR A 38 24.19 -12.80 13.56
N ILE A 39 24.79 -13.32 12.48
CA ILE A 39 25.04 -14.78 12.32
C ILE A 39 25.96 -15.29 13.44
N ILE A 40 27.07 -14.61 13.69
CA ILE A 40 28.03 -15.00 14.73
C ILE A 40 27.37 -14.98 16.10
N SER A 41 26.68 -13.89 16.46
CA SER A 41 25.98 -13.78 17.74
C SER A 41 24.88 -14.83 17.89
N THR A 42 24.20 -15.18 16.81
CA THR A 42 23.18 -16.24 16.80
C THR A 42 23.79 -17.62 17.00
N ALA A 43 24.95 -17.89 16.43
CA ALA A 43 25.69 -19.12 16.63
C ALA A 43 26.18 -19.25 18.09
N ILE A 44 26.70 -18.17 18.68
CA ILE A 44 27.08 -18.11 20.11
C ILE A 44 25.86 -18.38 21.00
N LEU A 45 24.71 -17.76 20.67
CA LEU A 45 23.46 -17.96 21.41
C LEU A 45 23.00 -19.43 21.36
N ALA A 46 23.06 -20.08 20.20
CA ALA A 46 22.72 -21.49 20.03
C ALA A 46 23.69 -22.41 20.80
N ALA A 47 25.01 -22.15 20.71
CA ALA A 47 26.03 -22.90 21.46
C ALA A 47 25.85 -22.73 22.99
N SER A 48 25.47 -21.53 23.44
CA SER A 48 25.21 -21.26 24.86
C SER A 48 24.05 -22.08 25.42
N ASN A 49 23.05 -22.46 24.61
CA ASN A 49 21.95 -23.36 25.06
C ASN A 49 22.50 -24.75 25.39
N THR A 50 23.36 -25.31 24.55
CA THR A 50 24.01 -26.61 24.79
C THR A 50 24.99 -26.54 25.95
N GLY A 51 25.80 -25.47 26.03
CA GLY A 51 26.73 -25.22 27.12
C GLY A 51 26.04 -25.11 28.49
N PHE A 52 24.84 -24.50 28.52
CA PHE A 52 24.04 -24.40 29.73
C PHE A 52 23.66 -25.79 30.29
N LEU A 53 23.23 -26.71 29.44
CA LEU A 53 22.89 -28.08 29.84
C LEU A 53 24.13 -28.86 30.31
N ALA A 54 25.27 -28.67 29.66
CA ALA A 54 26.52 -29.27 30.06
C ALA A 54 26.96 -28.78 31.45
N LEU A 55 26.80 -27.50 31.74
CA LEU A 55 27.06 -26.95 33.09
C LEU A 55 26.05 -27.44 34.13
N ILE A 56 24.78 -27.52 33.79
CA ILE A 56 23.75 -28.09 34.71
C ILE A 56 24.11 -29.54 35.12
N LYS A 57 24.55 -30.35 34.14
CA LYS A 57 25.05 -31.70 34.44
C LYS A 57 26.18 -31.64 35.49
N GLN A 58 27.20 -30.81 35.26
CA GLN A 58 28.35 -30.71 36.18
C GLN A 58 27.95 -30.15 37.54
N VAL A 59 27.09 -29.13 37.60
CA VAL A 59 26.58 -28.57 38.86
C VAL A 59 25.83 -29.62 39.66
N THR A 60 25.01 -30.46 39.00
CA THR A 60 24.24 -31.50 39.68
C THR A 60 25.15 -32.63 40.16
N ASP A 61 26.02 -33.18 39.29
CA ASP A 61 26.84 -34.36 39.65
C ASP A 61 27.97 -34.01 40.59
N GLU A 62 28.69 -32.90 40.36
CA GLU A 62 29.89 -32.56 41.15
C GLU A 62 29.58 -31.58 42.30
N GLY A 63 28.60 -30.67 42.10
CA GLY A 63 28.22 -29.71 43.14
C GLY A 63 27.30 -30.33 44.21
N PHE A 64 26.20 -30.95 43.79
CA PHE A 64 25.18 -31.45 44.73
C PHE A 64 25.39 -32.90 45.14
N VAL A 65 25.76 -33.82 44.22
CA VAL A 65 25.90 -35.25 44.54
C VAL A 65 27.26 -35.52 45.15
N LYS A 66 28.38 -35.10 44.57
CA LYS A 66 29.73 -35.30 45.07
C LYS A 66 30.19 -34.29 46.13
N GLN A 67 29.49 -33.16 46.27
CA GLN A 67 29.79 -32.06 47.18
C GLN A 67 31.27 -31.60 47.13
N SER A 68 31.84 -31.51 45.92
CA SER A 68 33.26 -31.14 45.70
C SER A 68 33.51 -29.69 46.09
N ALA A 69 34.22 -29.46 47.20
CA ALA A 69 34.48 -28.11 47.73
C ALA A 69 35.26 -27.22 46.73
N ASP A 70 36.20 -27.79 45.95
CA ASP A 70 37.01 -27.08 44.95
C ASP A 70 36.18 -26.51 43.80
N LYS A 71 35.03 -27.10 43.50
CA LYS A 71 34.15 -26.69 42.42
C LYS A 71 32.98 -25.83 42.85
N ALA A 72 32.74 -25.71 44.16
CA ALA A 72 31.58 -25.00 44.71
C ALA A 72 31.54 -23.52 44.34
N MET A 73 32.70 -22.88 44.12
CA MET A 73 32.77 -21.47 43.70
C MET A 73 32.90 -21.32 42.19
N ILE A 74 33.59 -22.25 41.51
CA ILE A 74 33.87 -22.14 40.06
C ILE A 74 32.62 -22.39 39.24
N LEU A 75 31.79 -23.37 39.56
CA LEU A 75 30.59 -23.72 38.76
C LEU A 75 29.54 -22.61 38.71
N PRO A 76 29.17 -21.94 39.84
CA PRO A 76 28.28 -20.78 39.77
C PRO A 76 28.85 -19.61 38.97
N LEU A 77 30.16 -19.36 39.05
CA LEU A 77 30.83 -18.31 38.29
C LEU A 77 30.81 -18.60 36.77
N MET A 78 31.06 -19.87 36.40
CA MET A 78 30.94 -20.32 35.00
C MET A 78 29.50 -20.17 34.48
N LEU A 79 28.50 -20.51 35.31
CA LEU A 79 27.10 -20.36 34.98
C LEU A 79 26.74 -18.86 34.76
N PHE A 80 27.20 -18.01 35.67
CA PHE A 80 27.01 -16.56 35.56
C PHE A 80 27.66 -16.01 34.26
N ALA A 81 28.92 -16.40 33.98
CA ALA A 81 29.64 -15.97 32.77
C ALA A 81 28.92 -16.43 31.49
N LEU A 82 28.46 -17.72 31.47
CA LEU A 82 27.73 -18.24 30.31
C LEU A 82 26.38 -17.54 30.09
N MET A 83 25.64 -17.28 31.18
CA MET A 83 24.36 -16.57 31.11
C MET A 83 24.56 -15.12 30.68
N SER A 84 25.61 -14.45 31.15
CA SER A 84 25.98 -13.10 30.73
C SER A 84 26.37 -13.04 29.24
N LEU A 85 27.19 -14.02 28.80
CA LEU A 85 27.57 -14.17 27.39
C LEU A 85 26.33 -14.41 26.51
N ARG A 86 25.44 -15.29 26.96
CA ARG A 86 24.16 -15.58 26.27
C ARG A 86 23.28 -14.33 26.17
N GLY A 87 23.15 -13.56 27.25
CA GLY A 87 22.40 -12.32 27.27
C GLY A 87 22.97 -11.27 26.30
N LEU A 88 24.30 -11.10 26.34
CA LEU A 88 25.01 -10.19 25.44
C LEU A 88 24.86 -10.61 23.96
N ALA A 89 25.09 -11.88 23.66
CA ALA A 89 24.93 -12.42 22.31
C ALA A 89 23.49 -12.27 21.81
N GLY A 90 22.49 -12.51 22.67
CA GLY A 90 21.08 -12.29 22.35
C GLY A 90 20.76 -10.84 22.04
N PHE A 91 21.28 -9.91 22.85
CA PHE A 91 21.12 -8.47 22.62
C PHE A 91 21.76 -8.03 21.29
N VAL A 92 23.02 -8.41 21.07
CA VAL A 92 23.76 -8.05 19.85
C VAL A 92 23.07 -8.61 18.60
N SER A 93 22.64 -9.88 18.63
CA SER A 93 21.92 -10.52 17.53
C SER A 93 20.62 -9.78 17.22
N MET A 94 19.80 -9.51 18.25
CA MET A 94 18.53 -8.82 18.07
C MET A 94 18.71 -7.38 17.56
N TYR A 95 19.65 -6.62 18.12
CA TYR A 95 19.90 -5.23 17.74
C TYR A 95 20.42 -5.13 16.30
N SER A 96 21.50 -5.88 15.98
CA SER A 96 22.10 -5.88 14.64
C SER A 96 21.08 -6.23 13.58
N MET A 97 20.20 -7.18 13.87
CA MET A 97 19.14 -7.59 12.99
C MET A 97 18.09 -6.50 12.79
N ARG A 98 17.68 -5.82 13.85
CA ARG A 98 16.73 -4.70 13.73
C ARG A 98 17.31 -3.59 12.86
N VAL A 99 18.63 -3.31 12.96
CA VAL A 99 19.31 -2.32 12.11
C VAL A 99 19.19 -2.71 10.64
N VAL A 100 19.49 -3.97 10.29
CA VAL A 100 19.36 -4.46 8.90
C VAL A 100 17.92 -4.35 8.42
N ALA A 101 16.95 -4.82 9.23
CA ALA A 101 15.53 -4.76 8.90
C ALA A 101 15.07 -3.33 8.59
N ARG A 102 15.36 -2.38 9.49
CA ARG A 102 14.92 -1.00 9.34
C ARG A 102 15.54 -0.29 8.14
N ARG A 103 16.78 -0.60 7.81
CA ARG A 103 17.43 -0.06 6.59
C ARG A 103 16.81 -0.62 5.32
N ILE A 104 16.48 -1.92 5.29
CA ILE A 104 15.77 -2.53 4.15
C ILE A 104 14.39 -1.88 3.97
N VAL A 105 13.59 -1.74 5.05
CA VAL A 105 12.27 -1.08 4.99
C VAL A 105 12.39 0.33 4.45
N ALA A 106 13.31 1.14 5.01
CA ALA A 106 13.50 2.52 4.58
C ALA A 106 13.84 2.61 3.09
N LYS A 107 14.74 1.74 2.62
CA LYS A 107 15.13 1.70 1.20
C LYS A 107 13.98 1.27 0.30
N LEU A 108 13.24 0.20 0.65
CA LEU A 108 12.10 -0.26 -0.13
C LEU A 108 10.99 0.78 -0.20
N ARG A 109 10.70 1.46 0.91
CA ARG A 109 9.72 2.55 0.94
C ARG A 109 10.13 3.71 0.05
N ALA A 110 11.40 4.11 0.10
CA ALA A 110 11.92 5.19 -0.73
C ALA A 110 11.87 4.82 -2.23
N GLU A 111 12.29 3.60 -2.60
CA GLU A 111 12.24 3.11 -3.98
C GLU A 111 10.80 3.00 -4.49
N ALA A 112 9.88 2.44 -3.70
CA ALA A 112 8.48 2.32 -4.07
C ALA A 112 7.79 3.68 -4.16
N PHE A 113 8.06 4.62 -3.24
CA PHE A 113 7.52 5.97 -3.29
C PHE A 113 8.03 6.75 -4.52
N ASN A 114 9.34 6.68 -4.78
CA ASN A 114 9.91 7.30 -5.97
C ASN A 114 9.29 6.72 -7.26
N LYS A 115 9.07 5.40 -7.25
CA LYS A 115 8.40 4.75 -8.39
C LYS A 115 6.96 5.21 -8.55
N PHE A 116 6.19 5.37 -7.48
CA PHE A 116 4.83 5.94 -7.56
C PHE A 116 4.83 7.31 -8.25
N MET A 117 5.82 8.16 -7.97
CA MET A 117 5.90 9.48 -8.63
C MET A 117 6.23 9.39 -10.14
N GLN A 118 6.62 8.23 -10.64
CA GLN A 118 6.96 7.98 -12.04
C GLN A 118 5.92 7.14 -12.79
N LEU A 119 4.91 6.61 -12.10
CA LEU A 119 3.89 5.77 -12.72
C LEU A 119 2.84 6.61 -13.44
N PRO A 120 2.25 6.09 -14.55
CA PRO A 120 1.18 6.76 -15.27
C PRO A 120 -0.10 6.88 -14.43
N VAL A 121 -0.94 7.86 -14.73
CA VAL A 121 -2.21 8.12 -14.03
C VAL A 121 -3.13 6.89 -14.08
N SER A 122 -3.12 6.14 -15.17
CA SER A 122 -3.90 4.91 -15.32
C SER A 122 -3.65 3.86 -14.24
N TYR A 123 -2.44 3.81 -13.68
CA TYR A 123 -2.11 2.91 -12.55
C TYR A 123 -2.88 3.30 -11.28
N PHE A 124 -3.03 4.59 -11.02
CA PHE A 124 -3.75 5.11 -9.86
C PHE A 124 -5.26 4.94 -10.00
N ASP A 125 -5.80 5.09 -11.20
CA ASP A 125 -7.23 4.89 -11.49
C ASP A 125 -7.64 3.40 -11.36
N ALA A 126 -6.72 2.48 -11.62
CA ALA A 126 -6.95 1.04 -11.48
C ALA A 126 -6.93 0.55 -10.02
N SER A 127 -6.49 1.38 -9.07
CA SER A 127 -6.26 0.99 -7.68
C SER A 127 -6.82 2.01 -6.69
N THR A 128 -7.36 1.56 -5.57
CA THR A 128 -7.75 2.51 -4.51
C THR A 128 -6.53 3.04 -3.76
N THR A 129 -6.59 4.30 -3.32
CA THR A 129 -5.51 4.95 -2.54
C THR A 129 -5.11 4.12 -1.31
N GLY A 130 -6.09 3.51 -0.62
CA GLY A 130 -5.84 2.67 0.55
C GLY A 130 -4.96 1.45 0.24
N VAL A 131 -5.17 0.79 -0.92
CA VAL A 131 -4.34 -0.34 -1.38
C VAL A 131 -2.92 0.13 -1.66
N LEU A 132 -2.73 1.27 -2.33
CA LEU A 132 -1.41 1.80 -2.65
C LEU A 132 -0.63 2.20 -1.40
N VAL A 133 -1.29 2.87 -0.45
CA VAL A 133 -0.70 3.21 0.86
C VAL A 133 -0.33 1.95 1.65
N SER A 134 -1.18 0.90 1.61
CA SER A 134 -0.89 -0.39 2.26
C SER A 134 0.38 -1.05 1.70
N LYS A 135 0.62 -1.00 0.39
CA LYS A 135 1.85 -1.51 -0.24
C LYS A 135 3.11 -0.82 0.33
N LEU A 136 3.06 0.49 0.57
CA LEU A 136 4.18 1.26 1.16
C LEU A 136 4.37 1.00 2.67
N THR A 137 3.29 0.84 3.41
CA THR A 137 3.34 0.79 4.87
C THR A 137 3.41 -0.64 5.38
N TYR A 138 2.38 -1.45 5.12
CA TYR A 138 2.24 -2.79 5.67
C TYR A 138 3.06 -3.85 4.93
N ASP A 139 3.01 -3.86 3.59
CA ASP A 139 3.69 -4.91 2.83
C ASP A 139 5.21 -4.77 2.91
N ALA A 140 5.74 -3.53 2.85
CA ALA A 140 7.16 -3.28 3.05
C ALA A 140 7.64 -3.71 4.46
N GLU A 141 6.84 -3.46 5.52
CA GLU A 141 7.15 -3.89 6.88
C GLU A 141 7.10 -5.41 7.05
N ARG A 142 6.05 -6.07 6.51
CA ARG A 142 5.92 -7.53 6.52
C ARG A 142 7.09 -8.20 5.82
N LEU A 143 7.45 -7.69 4.66
CA LEU A 143 8.57 -8.19 3.88
C LEU A 143 9.87 -8.14 4.68
N ALA A 144 10.20 -7.01 5.27
CA ALA A 144 11.39 -6.87 6.08
C ALA A 144 11.40 -7.80 7.31
N ASN A 145 10.26 -7.94 7.99
CA ASN A 145 10.16 -8.82 9.16
C ASN A 145 10.43 -10.29 8.80
N VAL A 146 9.93 -10.76 7.65
CA VAL A 146 10.18 -12.14 7.21
C VAL A 146 11.64 -12.34 6.81
N CYS A 147 12.20 -11.42 6.03
CA CYS A 147 13.58 -11.54 5.57
C CYS A 147 14.61 -11.48 6.69
N THR A 148 14.23 -10.86 7.79
CA THR A 148 15.16 -10.62 8.90
C THR A 148 14.81 -11.47 10.10
N ARG A 149 13.66 -11.27 10.72
CA ARG A 149 13.31 -11.96 11.97
C ARG A 149 13.05 -13.44 11.76
N SER A 150 12.22 -13.80 10.75
CA SER A 150 11.84 -15.20 10.55
C SER A 150 13.02 -16.04 10.04
N ALA A 151 13.81 -15.50 9.09
CA ALA A 151 14.98 -16.19 8.56
C ALA A 151 16.04 -16.49 9.63
N LEU A 152 16.32 -15.53 10.52
CA LEU A 152 17.29 -15.74 11.60
C LEU A 152 16.78 -16.59 12.73
N ASN A 153 15.51 -16.46 13.08
CA ASN A 153 14.92 -17.38 14.06
C ASN A 153 15.06 -18.82 13.57
N VAL A 154 14.77 -19.07 12.29
CA VAL A 154 14.96 -20.40 11.68
C VAL A 154 16.43 -20.84 11.76
N LEU A 155 17.37 -19.96 11.40
CA LEU A 155 18.80 -20.27 11.48
C LEU A 155 19.22 -20.59 12.93
N ARG A 156 18.83 -19.75 13.89
CA ARG A 156 19.08 -19.98 15.32
C ARG A 156 18.50 -21.30 15.78
N ASP A 157 17.26 -21.57 15.41
CA ASP A 157 16.53 -22.74 15.87
C ASP A 157 17.10 -24.02 15.24
N ILE A 158 17.53 -23.98 13.98
CA ILE A 158 18.28 -25.07 13.33
C ILE A 158 19.61 -25.35 14.06
N LEU A 159 20.41 -24.31 14.32
CA LEU A 159 21.67 -24.44 15.03
C LEU A 159 21.45 -24.97 16.47
N THR A 160 20.40 -24.51 17.15
CA THR A 160 20.02 -25.00 18.48
C THR A 160 19.63 -26.48 18.44
N VAL A 161 18.80 -26.90 17.48
CA VAL A 161 18.41 -28.30 17.29
C VAL A 161 19.64 -29.19 17.04
N ILE A 162 20.53 -28.77 16.14
CA ILE A 162 21.76 -29.50 15.83
C ILE A 162 22.63 -29.65 17.10
N GLY A 163 22.84 -28.55 17.85
CA GLY A 163 23.63 -28.55 19.07
C GLY A 163 23.03 -29.45 20.19
N LEU A 164 21.72 -29.35 20.38
CA LEU A 164 21.04 -30.16 21.40
C LEU A 164 21.00 -31.65 21.04
N VAL A 165 20.72 -31.99 19.77
CA VAL A 165 20.74 -33.40 19.30
C VAL A 165 22.16 -33.97 19.36
N ALA A 166 23.18 -33.23 18.96
CA ALA A 166 24.58 -33.67 19.11
C ALA A 166 24.95 -33.90 20.57
N TYR A 167 24.51 -33.04 21.49
CA TYR A 167 24.73 -33.19 22.91
C TYR A 167 24.00 -34.40 23.48
N MET A 168 22.75 -34.66 23.08
CA MET A 168 22.00 -35.87 23.48
C MET A 168 22.68 -37.15 22.99
N LEU A 169 23.19 -37.18 21.76
CA LEU A 169 23.96 -38.31 21.22
C LEU A 169 25.26 -38.54 21.99
N TYR A 170 25.92 -37.45 22.43
CA TYR A 170 27.12 -37.54 23.28
C TYR A 170 26.81 -38.10 24.67
N LEU A 171 25.69 -37.76 25.28
CA LEU A 171 25.26 -38.30 26.57
C LEU A 171 24.92 -39.79 26.48
N ASP A 172 24.01 -40.17 25.60
CA ASP A 172 23.67 -41.56 25.29
C ASP A 172 22.98 -41.67 23.91
N TRP A 173 23.67 -42.31 22.98
CA TRP A 173 23.15 -42.51 21.62
C TRP A 173 21.94 -43.44 21.57
N ARG A 174 21.85 -44.43 22.51
CA ARG A 174 20.75 -45.41 22.53
C ARG A 174 19.43 -44.74 22.97
N LEU A 175 19.51 -43.91 24.01
CA LEU A 175 18.35 -43.17 24.50
C LEU A 175 17.88 -42.14 23.47
N THR A 176 18.83 -41.49 22.76
CA THR A 176 18.52 -40.58 21.68
C THR A 176 17.83 -41.29 20.51
N LEU A 177 18.22 -42.55 20.20
CA LEU A 177 17.55 -43.38 19.21
C LEU A 177 16.11 -43.75 19.62
N VAL A 178 15.84 -44.05 20.88
CA VAL A 178 14.47 -44.29 21.38
C VAL A 178 13.60 -43.06 21.12
N PHE A 179 14.13 -41.87 21.42
CA PHE A 179 13.42 -40.61 21.13
C PHE A 179 13.24 -40.40 19.63
N ALA A 180 14.26 -40.69 18.80
CA ALA A 180 14.21 -40.59 17.35
C ALA A 180 13.14 -41.51 16.72
N ILE A 181 12.79 -42.62 17.33
CA ILE A 181 11.72 -43.52 16.91
C ILE A 181 10.33 -42.88 17.16
N VAL A 182 10.14 -42.21 18.29
CA VAL A 182 8.85 -41.57 18.66
C VAL A 182 8.59 -40.32 17.81
N THR A 183 9.65 -39.58 17.45
CA THR A 183 9.56 -38.33 16.69
C THR A 183 8.84 -38.46 15.34
N PRO A 184 9.07 -39.49 14.49
CA PRO A 184 8.33 -39.66 13.24
C PRO A 184 6.82 -39.87 13.45
N PHE A 185 6.40 -40.58 14.47
CA PHE A 185 4.97 -40.77 14.78
C PHE A 185 4.32 -39.43 15.14
N MET A 186 4.98 -38.62 15.93
CA MET A 186 4.53 -37.26 16.26
C MET A 186 4.51 -36.38 15.02
N ALA A 187 5.54 -36.44 14.16
CA ALA A 187 5.61 -35.68 12.91
C ALA A 187 4.50 -36.07 11.94
N LEU A 188 4.21 -37.36 11.76
CA LEU A 188 3.11 -37.86 10.93
C LEU A 188 1.74 -37.39 11.45
N TYR A 189 1.54 -37.45 12.78
CA TYR A 189 0.33 -36.92 13.40
C TYR A 189 0.15 -35.42 13.13
N LEU A 190 1.19 -34.63 13.42
CA LEU A 190 1.18 -33.17 13.19
C LEU A 190 0.95 -32.84 11.70
N ARG A 191 1.63 -33.54 10.78
CA ARG A 191 1.43 -33.38 9.33
C ARG A 191 -0.02 -33.56 8.92
N LYS A 192 -0.77 -34.47 9.56
CA LYS A 192 -2.19 -34.72 9.27
C LYS A 192 -3.12 -33.68 9.93
N MET A 193 -2.72 -33.12 11.09
CA MET A 193 -3.57 -32.17 11.85
C MET A 193 -3.35 -30.72 11.46
N THR A 194 -2.12 -30.31 11.13
CA THR A 194 -1.78 -28.93 10.75
C THR A 194 -2.67 -28.37 9.63
N PRO A 195 -2.94 -29.09 8.51
CA PRO A 195 -3.83 -28.56 7.46
C PRO A 195 -5.26 -28.29 7.95
N LYS A 196 -5.76 -29.11 8.89
CA LYS A 196 -7.10 -28.95 9.47
C LYS A 196 -7.17 -27.70 10.36
N LEU A 197 -6.11 -27.48 11.15
CA LEU A 197 -5.99 -26.28 11.99
C LEU A 197 -5.93 -25.03 11.13
N HIS A 198 -5.10 -25.01 10.09
CA HIS A 198 -5.02 -23.89 9.14
C HIS A 198 -6.34 -23.62 8.40
N ALA A 199 -7.04 -24.67 7.96
CA ALA A 199 -8.33 -24.52 7.31
C ALA A 199 -9.39 -23.88 8.22
N ASN A 200 -9.39 -24.22 9.52
CA ASN A 200 -10.29 -23.59 10.48
C ASN A 200 -9.87 -22.17 10.84
N ALA A 201 -8.58 -21.90 11.05
CA ALA A 201 -8.06 -20.55 11.27
C ALA A 201 -8.43 -19.60 10.10
N LYS A 202 -8.31 -20.09 8.87
CA LYS A 202 -8.75 -19.33 7.68
C LYS A 202 -10.25 -19.02 7.69
N LYS A 203 -11.11 -19.94 8.15
CA LYS A 203 -12.56 -19.67 8.28
C LYS A 203 -12.86 -18.61 9.33
N VAL A 204 -12.17 -18.64 10.48
CA VAL A 204 -12.27 -17.60 11.52
C VAL A 204 -11.85 -16.24 10.94
N GLN A 205 -10.72 -16.18 10.25
CA GLN A 205 -10.23 -14.95 9.62
C GLN A 205 -11.22 -14.36 8.61
N LEU A 206 -11.87 -15.22 7.81
CA LEU A 206 -12.92 -14.80 6.88
C LEU A 206 -14.16 -14.29 7.63
N GLY A 207 -14.50 -14.89 8.76
CA GLY A 207 -15.59 -14.43 9.63
C GLY A 207 -15.33 -13.04 10.21
N ILE A 208 -14.10 -12.78 10.67
CA ILE A 208 -13.68 -11.45 11.13
C ILE A 208 -13.82 -10.42 9.99
N GLY A 209 -13.39 -10.77 8.76
CA GLY A 209 -13.58 -9.90 7.59
C GLY A 209 -15.05 -9.60 7.28
N GLU A 210 -15.95 -10.58 7.45
CA GLU A 210 -17.40 -10.39 7.30
C GLU A 210 -17.96 -9.43 8.38
N MET A 211 -17.52 -9.58 9.64
CA MET A 211 -17.88 -8.66 10.74
C MET A 211 -17.41 -7.23 10.46
N THR A 212 -16.16 -7.05 10.06
CA THR A 212 -15.61 -5.73 9.73
C THR A 212 -16.42 -5.06 8.63
N LYS A 213 -16.79 -5.80 7.59
CA LYS A 213 -17.57 -5.28 6.47
C LYS A 213 -18.97 -4.79 6.94
N VAL A 214 -19.68 -5.60 7.74
CA VAL A 214 -21.01 -5.23 8.25
C VAL A 214 -20.92 -4.01 9.16
N ALA A 215 -19.91 -3.95 10.03
CA ALA A 215 -19.67 -2.80 10.90
C ALA A 215 -19.34 -1.53 10.09
N GLU A 216 -18.48 -1.63 9.08
CA GLU A 216 -18.11 -0.51 8.20
C GLU A 216 -19.34 0.03 7.44
N GLU A 217 -20.19 -0.85 6.89
CA GLU A 217 -21.43 -0.46 6.22
C GLU A 217 -22.37 0.29 7.17
N ALA A 218 -22.60 -0.24 8.38
CA ALA A 218 -23.50 0.38 9.37
C ALA A 218 -22.95 1.73 9.88
N ILE A 219 -21.64 1.81 10.16
CA ILE A 219 -21.01 3.05 10.66
C ILE A 219 -21.00 4.12 9.56
N SER A 220 -20.62 3.77 8.34
CA SER A 220 -20.60 4.70 7.21
C SER A 220 -21.99 5.17 6.82
N GLY A 221 -23.00 4.27 6.95
CA GLY A 221 -24.41 4.55 6.70
C GLY A 221 -25.18 5.15 7.89
N GLN A 222 -24.51 5.59 8.96
CA GLN A 222 -25.14 5.96 10.24
C GLN A 222 -26.29 6.99 10.11
N ARG A 223 -26.18 7.94 9.18
CA ARG A 223 -27.26 8.91 8.92
C ARG A 223 -28.52 8.22 8.37
N ILE A 224 -28.35 7.26 7.48
CA ILE A 224 -29.43 6.48 6.88
C ILE A 224 -30.06 5.58 7.94
N VAL A 225 -29.23 4.85 8.71
CA VAL A 225 -29.68 4.00 9.81
C VAL A 225 -30.55 4.78 10.79
N LYS A 226 -30.15 6.02 11.15
CA LYS A 226 -30.93 6.88 12.07
C LYS A 226 -32.25 7.39 11.45
N ILE A 227 -32.22 7.87 10.21
CA ILE A 227 -33.41 8.42 9.54
C ILE A 227 -34.48 7.35 9.31
N PHE A 228 -34.05 6.13 8.95
CA PHE A 228 -34.99 5.03 8.69
C PHE A 228 -35.33 4.19 9.92
N GLY A 229 -34.81 4.53 11.12
CA GLY A 229 -35.05 3.78 12.35
C GLY A 229 -34.53 2.34 12.30
N ALA A 230 -33.46 2.08 11.52
CA ALA A 230 -32.99 0.75 11.21
C ALA A 230 -31.98 0.20 12.25
N GLN A 231 -31.89 0.79 13.47
CA GLN A 231 -30.91 0.39 14.48
C GLN A 231 -31.06 -1.09 14.88
N THR A 232 -32.28 -1.53 15.14
CA THR A 232 -32.57 -2.93 15.52
C THR A 232 -32.22 -3.90 14.40
N TYR A 233 -32.51 -3.54 13.15
CA TYR A 233 -32.16 -4.36 11.99
C TYR A 233 -30.63 -4.55 11.83
N GLU A 234 -29.85 -3.47 11.96
CA GLU A 234 -28.38 -3.55 11.85
C GLU A 234 -27.77 -4.26 13.06
N ASP A 235 -28.35 -4.12 14.26
CA ASP A 235 -27.91 -4.86 15.46
C ASP A 235 -28.16 -6.37 15.31
N GLU A 236 -29.34 -6.78 14.85
CA GLU A 236 -29.64 -8.19 14.57
C GLU A 236 -28.71 -8.76 13.50
N ARG A 237 -28.48 -8.00 12.42
CA ARG A 237 -27.57 -8.38 11.33
C ARG A 237 -26.14 -8.56 11.82
N PHE A 238 -25.63 -7.64 12.63
CA PHE A 238 -24.28 -7.71 13.21
C PHE A 238 -24.16 -8.85 14.21
N SER A 239 -25.14 -9.00 15.11
CA SER A 239 -25.20 -10.08 16.09
C SER A 239 -25.19 -11.46 15.44
N ALA A 240 -25.89 -11.66 14.33
CA ALA A 240 -25.89 -12.91 13.59
C ALA A 240 -24.48 -13.27 13.05
N VAL A 241 -23.73 -12.29 12.55
CA VAL A 241 -22.36 -12.49 12.05
C VAL A 241 -21.41 -12.75 13.20
N VAL A 242 -21.55 -12.04 14.34
CA VAL A 242 -20.78 -12.28 15.57
C VAL A 242 -21.00 -13.69 16.08
N ASP A 243 -22.24 -14.15 16.16
CA ASP A 243 -22.57 -15.51 16.63
C ASP A 243 -21.99 -16.59 15.72
N LYS A 244 -22.08 -16.41 14.41
CA LYS A 244 -21.46 -17.29 13.41
C LYS A 244 -19.94 -17.36 13.62
N ASN A 245 -19.26 -16.23 13.84
CA ASN A 245 -17.82 -16.19 14.08
C ASN A 245 -17.48 -16.85 15.42
N ARG A 246 -18.23 -16.60 16.49
CA ARG A 246 -18.08 -17.26 17.78
C ARG A 246 -18.13 -18.79 17.67
N GLN A 247 -19.07 -19.33 16.88
CA GLN A 247 -19.16 -20.78 16.65
C GLN A 247 -17.93 -21.33 15.93
N LEU A 248 -17.40 -20.58 14.95
CA LEU A 248 -16.17 -20.96 14.24
C LEU A 248 -14.95 -20.94 15.17
N GLU A 249 -14.84 -19.94 16.04
CA GLU A 249 -13.78 -19.84 17.05
C GLU A 249 -13.85 -20.97 18.07
N LEU A 250 -15.03 -21.28 18.61
CA LEU A 250 -15.20 -22.40 19.54
C LEU A 250 -14.86 -23.75 18.88
N ARG A 251 -15.22 -23.93 17.61
CA ARG A 251 -14.82 -25.13 16.86
C ARG A 251 -13.31 -25.19 16.67
N SER A 252 -12.67 -24.07 16.36
CA SER A 252 -11.22 -23.97 16.22
C SER A 252 -10.52 -24.28 17.56
N ALA A 253 -10.99 -23.69 18.65
CA ALA A 253 -10.47 -23.93 20.00
C ALA A 253 -10.58 -25.42 20.42
N ARG A 254 -11.72 -26.06 20.11
CA ARG A 254 -11.91 -27.50 20.38
C ARG A 254 -10.91 -28.37 19.64
N ILE A 255 -10.69 -28.10 18.33
CA ILE A 255 -9.73 -28.85 17.52
C ILE A 255 -8.30 -28.61 18.02
N ALA A 256 -7.95 -27.38 18.36
CA ALA A 256 -6.64 -27.02 18.92
C ALA A 256 -6.42 -27.66 20.28
N GLY A 257 -7.41 -27.66 21.17
CA GLY A 257 -7.34 -28.28 22.48
C GLY A 257 -7.17 -29.82 22.43
N LEU A 258 -7.95 -30.49 21.57
CA LEU A 258 -7.79 -31.93 21.34
C LEU A 258 -6.41 -32.26 20.74
N ASN A 259 -5.91 -31.44 19.83
CA ASN A 259 -4.56 -31.62 19.29
C ASN A 259 -3.49 -31.45 20.36
N SER A 260 -3.62 -30.47 21.27
CA SER A 260 -2.69 -30.28 22.39
C SER A 260 -2.68 -31.49 23.33
N LEU A 261 -3.86 -31.99 23.68
CA LEU A 261 -4.01 -33.16 24.54
C LEU A 261 -3.31 -34.38 23.93
N VAL A 262 -3.51 -34.68 22.64
CA VAL A 262 -2.85 -35.81 21.99
C VAL A 262 -1.33 -35.66 21.99
N VAL A 263 -0.83 -34.46 21.70
CA VAL A 263 0.61 -34.16 21.72
C VAL A 263 1.18 -34.33 23.13
N GLU A 264 0.49 -33.87 24.18
CA GLU A 264 0.91 -34.02 25.57
C GLU A 264 0.94 -35.48 26.01
N VAL A 265 -0.05 -36.29 25.65
CA VAL A 265 -0.08 -37.73 25.94
C VAL A 265 1.09 -38.45 25.25
N LEU A 266 1.35 -38.15 23.98
CA LEU A 266 2.50 -38.73 23.27
C LEU A 266 3.84 -38.30 23.90
N ALA A 267 3.96 -37.05 24.33
CA ALA A 267 5.13 -36.54 25.02
C ALA A 267 5.32 -37.20 26.40
N ALA A 268 4.24 -37.39 27.15
CA ALA A 268 4.27 -38.10 28.44
C ALA A 268 4.70 -39.57 28.28
N LEU A 269 4.21 -40.24 27.24
CA LEU A 269 4.61 -41.63 26.95
C LEU A 269 6.09 -41.70 26.58
N ALA A 270 6.59 -40.79 25.76
CA ALA A 270 8.00 -40.68 25.43
C ALA A 270 8.86 -40.43 26.70
N LEU A 271 8.41 -39.49 27.57
CA LEU A 271 9.10 -39.20 28.83
C LEU A 271 9.13 -40.41 29.75
N THR A 272 8.03 -41.15 29.87
CA THR A 272 7.96 -42.38 30.67
C THR A 272 8.95 -43.43 30.17
N MET A 273 9.08 -43.64 28.87
CA MET A 273 10.08 -44.55 28.30
C MET A 273 11.51 -44.10 28.59
N VAL A 274 11.78 -42.79 28.49
CA VAL A 274 13.09 -42.21 28.83
C VAL A 274 13.43 -42.44 30.29
N VAL A 275 12.50 -42.17 31.22
CA VAL A 275 12.69 -42.38 32.67
C VAL A 275 12.96 -43.86 32.97
N TYR A 276 12.15 -44.76 32.41
CA TYR A 276 12.32 -46.19 32.58
C TYR A 276 13.70 -46.70 32.15
N TYR A 277 14.19 -46.24 31.01
CA TYR A 277 15.51 -46.61 30.49
C TYR A 277 16.66 -46.01 31.32
N ALA A 278 16.49 -44.76 31.79
CA ALA A 278 17.51 -44.02 32.51
C ALA A 278 17.75 -44.52 33.95
N LEU A 279 16.73 -45.12 34.57
CA LEU A 279 16.84 -45.64 35.93
C LEU A 279 17.96 -46.69 36.06
N GLY A 280 18.91 -46.43 36.95
CA GLY A 280 20.07 -47.28 37.21
C GLY A 280 21.20 -47.20 36.18
N ARG A 281 21.10 -46.33 35.14
CA ARG A 281 22.12 -46.18 34.09
C ARG A 281 22.73 -44.78 34.02
N PHE A 282 21.98 -43.77 34.45
CA PHE A 282 22.38 -42.38 34.36
C PHE A 282 22.70 -41.80 35.72
N THR A 283 23.66 -40.84 35.74
CA THR A 283 23.79 -39.96 36.90
C THR A 283 22.61 -38.99 36.96
N VAL A 284 22.37 -38.40 38.13
CA VAL A 284 21.29 -37.41 38.31
C VAL A 284 21.47 -36.20 37.35
N GLY A 285 22.73 -35.78 37.16
CA GLY A 285 23.06 -34.68 36.25
C GLY A 285 22.88 -35.04 34.77
N GLU A 286 23.24 -36.25 34.35
CA GLU A 286 23.01 -36.73 32.98
C GLU A 286 21.52 -36.79 32.67
N PHE A 287 20.73 -37.32 33.59
CA PHE A 287 19.27 -37.37 33.42
C PHE A 287 18.67 -35.96 33.33
N ALA A 288 19.06 -35.06 34.26
CA ALA A 288 18.59 -33.67 34.25
C ALA A 288 18.95 -32.93 32.94
N ALA A 289 20.19 -33.12 32.46
CA ALA A 289 20.65 -32.52 31.22
C ALA A 289 19.92 -33.08 29.97
N PHE A 290 19.66 -34.39 29.95
CA PHE A 290 18.94 -35.06 28.86
C PHE A 290 17.47 -34.59 28.80
N ILE A 291 16.76 -34.53 29.91
CA ILE A 291 15.39 -34.01 30.00
C ILE A 291 15.35 -32.53 29.64
N GLY A 292 16.32 -31.74 30.15
CA GLY A 292 16.47 -30.34 29.77
C GLY A 292 16.65 -30.15 28.27
N ALA A 293 17.47 -31.00 27.60
CA ALA A 293 17.64 -30.96 26.15
C ALA A 293 16.33 -31.27 25.41
N LEU A 294 15.58 -32.26 25.82
CA LEU A 294 14.28 -32.61 25.27
C LEU A 294 13.28 -31.45 25.36
N LEU A 295 13.18 -30.85 26.54
CA LEU A 295 12.27 -29.69 26.73
C LEU A 295 12.69 -28.49 25.90
N MET A 296 13.99 -28.22 25.77
CA MET A 296 14.52 -27.14 25.00
C MET A 296 14.37 -27.36 23.48
N LEU A 297 14.19 -28.59 22.98
CA LEU A 297 13.91 -28.89 21.57
C LEU A 297 12.50 -28.50 21.11
N ILE A 298 11.53 -28.47 22.03
CA ILE A 298 10.11 -28.24 21.68
C ILE A 298 9.91 -26.88 21.00
N SER A 299 10.50 -25.83 21.56
CA SER A 299 10.31 -24.45 21.04
C SER A 299 10.92 -24.25 19.64
N PRO A 300 12.20 -24.62 19.38
CA PRO A 300 12.78 -24.54 18.03
C PRO A 300 11.99 -25.29 16.96
N ILE A 301 11.53 -26.51 17.26
CA ILE A 301 10.76 -27.31 16.30
C ILE A 301 9.43 -26.62 15.96
N LYS A 302 8.73 -26.06 16.95
CA LYS A 302 7.50 -25.29 16.74
C LYS A 302 7.76 -24.05 15.88
N HIS A 303 8.83 -23.29 16.14
CA HIS A 303 9.18 -22.09 15.40
C HIS A 303 9.55 -22.39 13.95
N ILE A 304 10.33 -23.44 13.68
CA ILE A 304 10.68 -23.87 12.31
C ILE A 304 9.41 -24.23 11.54
N SER A 305 8.46 -24.92 12.18
CA SER A 305 7.18 -25.27 11.55
C SER A 305 6.32 -24.03 11.23
N ALA A 306 6.26 -23.05 12.14
CA ALA A 306 5.51 -21.81 11.96
C ALA A 306 6.16 -20.89 10.91
N ALA A 307 7.48 -20.95 10.74
CA ALA A 307 8.21 -20.13 9.79
C ALA A 307 7.75 -20.33 8.33
N THR A 308 7.22 -21.49 7.97
CA THR A 308 6.68 -21.75 6.62
C THR A 308 5.53 -20.81 6.29
N GLU A 309 4.66 -20.48 7.24
CA GLU A 309 3.57 -19.53 7.07
C GLU A 309 4.10 -18.10 6.94
N ASP A 310 5.03 -17.71 7.83
CA ASP A 310 5.70 -16.41 7.75
C ASP A 310 6.33 -16.18 6.38
N PHE A 311 7.03 -17.18 5.84
CA PHE A 311 7.67 -17.11 4.52
C PHE A 311 6.65 -16.96 3.39
N GLN A 312 5.49 -17.60 3.45
CA GLN A 312 4.43 -17.42 2.46
C GLN A 312 3.83 -16.00 2.51
N ILE A 313 3.59 -15.48 3.71
CA ILE A 313 3.11 -14.10 3.91
C ILE A 313 4.15 -13.11 3.39
N GLY A 314 5.43 -13.33 3.69
CA GLY A 314 6.51 -12.50 3.21
C GLY A 314 6.68 -12.52 1.69
N LEU A 315 6.47 -13.68 1.07
CA LEU A 315 6.53 -13.81 -0.38
C LEU A 315 5.41 -13.03 -1.08
N ALA A 316 4.19 -13.09 -0.54
CA ALA A 316 3.08 -12.28 -1.05
C ALA A 316 3.35 -10.78 -0.89
N ALA A 317 3.87 -10.36 0.27
CA ALA A 317 4.27 -8.97 0.50
C ALA A 317 5.42 -8.52 -0.43
N ALA A 318 6.41 -9.41 -0.68
CA ALA A 318 7.49 -9.17 -1.63
C ALA A 318 6.95 -8.93 -3.04
N GLN A 319 6.04 -9.80 -3.48
CA GLN A 319 5.42 -9.68 -4.79
C GLN A 319 4.67 -8.34 -4.91
N SER A 320 3.89 -7.97 -3.89
CA SER A 320 3.14 -6.70 -3.86
C SER A 320 4.05 -5.46 -3.97
N VAL A 321 5.16 -5.43 -3.23
CA VAL A 321 6.10 -4.30 -3.25
C VAL A 321 6.91 -4.26 -4.53
N PHE A 322 7.45 -5.40 -4.99
CA PHE A 322 8.25 -5.45 -6.22
C PHE A 322 7.41 -5.25 -7.47
N GLU A 323 6.13 -5.62 -7.47
CA GLU A 323 5.21 -5.27 -8.55
C GLU A 323 5.16 -3.75 -8.77
N VAL A 324 5.14 -2.95 -7.69
CA VAL A 324 5.22 -1.49 -7.80
C VAL A 324 6.57 -1.04 -8.33
N ILE A 325 7.68 -1.53 -7.74
CA ILE A 325 9.03 -1.10 -8.11
C ILE A 325 9.36 -1.44 -9.58
N ASP A 326 8.86 -2.59 -10.06
CA ASP A 326 9.11 -3.11 -11.41
C ASP A 326 8.06 -2.64 -12.44
N SER A 327 6.98 -1.98 -12.01
CA SER A 327 5.98 -1.42 -12.92
C SER A 327 6.64 -0.46 -13.90
N GLN A 328 6.13 -0.43 -15.12
CA GLN A 328 6.67 0.45 -16.16
C GLN A 328 6.42 1.91 -15.78
N ALA A 329 7.45 2.73 -15.82
CA ALA A 329 7.31 4.17 -15.62
C ALA A 329 6.53 4.79 -16.78
N GLU A 330 6.00 5.99 -16.57
CA GLU A 330 5.37 6.80 -17.59
C GLU A 330 6.35 7.03 -18.75
N VAL A 331 5.84 6.89 -19.99
CA VAL A 331 6.66 7.04 -21.19
C VAL A 331 7.07 8.50 -21.34
N SER A 332 8.35 8.77 -21.37
CA SER A 332 8.92 10.12 -21.52
C SER A 332 10.08 10.09 -22.53
N ASP A 333 9.77 9.65 -23.74
CA ASP A 333 10.72 9.43 -24.83
C ASP A 333 10.82 10.61 -25.84
N GLY A 334 10.00 11.64 -25.66
CA GLY A 334 10.08 12.85 -26.46
C GLY A 334 11.26 13.74 -26.10
N GLU A 335 11.96 14.27 -27.10
CA GLU A 335 13.14 15.12 -26.94
C GLU A 335 12.89 16.59 -27.31
N LYS A 336 11.78 16.87 -28.02
CA LYS A 336 11.47 18.24 -28.46
C LYS A 336 10.95 19.07 -27.29
N THR A 337 11.26 20.37 -27.34
CA THR A 337 10.79 21.35 -26.37
C THR A 337 10.16 22.56 -27.09
N ILE A 338 9.13 23.14 -26.47
CA ILE A 338 8.48 24.40 -26.87
C ILE A 338 8.67 25.40 -25.73
N GLN A 339 9.22 26.58 -26.00
CA GLN A 339 9.36 27.62 -24.96
C GLN A 339 8.00 28.05 -24.39
N ARG A 340 7.11 28.50 -25.30
CA ARG A 340 5.70 28.83 -24.99
C ARG A 340 4.85 28.50 -26.21
N ALA A 341 3.88 27.62 -26.02
CA ALA A 341 2.97 27.28 -27.12
C ALA A 341 2.10 28.46 -27.52
N ARG A 342 1.79 28.56 -28.81
CA ARG A 342 0.77 29.50 -29.31
C ARG A 342 -0.63 29.05 -28.92
N GLY A 343 -0.81 27.72 -28.76
CA GLY A 343 -2.05 27.12 -28.32
C GLY A 343 -2.94 26.58 -29.43
N GLU A 344 -2.40 26.32 -30.63
CA GLU A 344 -3.10 25.56 -31.67
C GLU A 344 -3.06 24.07 -31.31
N ILE A 345 -4.23 23.42 -31.22
CA ILE A 345 -4.32 21.98 -30.88
C ILE A 345 -5.11 21.29 -31.98
N GLU A 346 -4.53 20.27 -32.60
CA GLU A 346 -5.16 19.51 -33.66
C GLU A 346 -5.27 18.03 -33.30
N PHE A 347 -6.47 17.48 -33.38
CA PHE A 347 -6.77 16.07 -33.25
C PHE A 347 -6.95 15.47 -34.65
N ARG A 348 -6.22 14.38 -34.96
CA ARG A 348 -6.33 13.65 -36.25
C ARG A 348 -6.64 12.17 -35.99
N ASN A 349 -7.87 11.75 -36.30
CA ASN A 349 -8.35 10.37 -36.22
C ASN A 349 -8.07 9.72 -34.84
N VAL A 350 -8.27 10.47 -33.76
CA VAL A 350 -7.94 10.05 -32.40
C VAL A 350 -8.97 9.07 -31.86
N SER A 351 -8.50 7.89 -31.45
CA SER A 351 -9.31 6.88 -30.77
C SER A 351 -8.59 6.39 -29.50
N LEU A 352 -9.36 6.18 -28.43
CA LEU A 352 -8.86 5.66 -27.17
C LEU A 352 -9.87 4.72 -26.53
N ARG A 353 -9.36 3.60 -26.01
CA ARG A 353 -10.09 2.65 -25.18
C ARG A 353 -9.31 2.36 -23.90
N TYR A 354 -9.92 2.49 -22.74
CA TYR A 354 -9.32 2.07 -21.47
C TYR A 354 -9.16 0.56 -21.42
N ASP A 355 -8.08 0.06 -20.82
CA ASP A 355 -7.71 -1.37 -20.79
C ASP A 355 -8.83 -2.29 -20.28
N ASN A 356 -9.62 -1.83 -19.31
CA ASN A 356 -10.71 -2.59 -18.72
C ASN A 356 -12.10 -2.30 -19.35
N ALA A 357 -12.17 -1.43 -20.38
CA ALA A 357 -13.43 -1.05 -21.00
C ALA A 357 -13.76 -1.91 -22.22
N LYS A 358 -15.04 -2.27 -22.35
CA LYS A 358 -15.55 -2.97 -23.53
C LYS A 358 -15.76 -2.05 -24.73
N LYS A 359 -16.00 -0.76 -24.49
CA LYS A 359 -16.25 0.25 -25.51
C LYS A 359 -15.13 1.27 -25.54
N SER A 360 -14.84 1.84 -26.70
CA SER A 360 -13.95 2.99 -26.85
C SER A 360 -14.52 4.21 -26.12
N ALA A 361 -13.65 4.95 -25.47
CA ALA A 361 -13.99 6.21 -24.81
C ALA A 361 -13.98 7.38 -25.81
N LEU A 362 -13.13 7.28 -26.85
CA LEU A 362 -13.08 8.20 -27.98
C LEU A 362 -13.01 7.41 -29.28
N ASN A 363 -13.74 7.85 -30.30
CA ASN A 363 -13.85 7.19 -31.60
C ASN A 363 -13.55 8.20 -32.71
N ASN A 364 -12.42 8.02 -33.40
CA ASN A 364 -12.04 8.71 -34.63
C ASN A 364 -12.27 10.24 -34.63
N LEU A 365 -11.85 10.90 -33.55
CA LEU A 365 -12.02 12.33 -33.38
C LEU A 365 -11.04 13.11 -34.27
N SER A 366 -11.54 14.07 -35.05
CA SER A 366 -10.74 14.97 -35.88
C SER A 366 -11.31 16.38 -35.80
N PHE A 367 -10.54 17.33 -35.25
CA PHE A 367 -10.88 18.74 -35.16
C PHE A 367 -9.65 19.55 -34.75
N THR A 368 -9.72 20.87 -34.91
CA THR A 368 -8.63 21.80 -34.55
C THR A 368 -9.18 22.88 -33.62
N ILE A 369 -8.41 23.26 -32.61
CA ILE A 369 -8.66 24.39 -31.71
C ILE A 369 -7.67 25.48 -32.09
N GLN A 370 -8.18 26.71 -32.32
CA GLN A 370 -7.36 27.84 -32.71
C GLN A 370 -6.67 28.50 -31.51
N PRO A 371 -5.50 29.15 -31.68
CA PRO A 371 -4.86 29.92 -30.62
C PRO A 371 -5.82 30.95 -30.01
N GLY A 372 -5.95 30.94 -28.66
CA GLY A 372 -6.82 31.86 -27.92
C GLY A 372 -8.31 31.51 -27.94
N GLU A 373 -8.72 30.44 -28.63
CA GLU A 373 -10.11 29.98 -28.71
C GLU A 373 -10.61 29.45 -27.37
N LYS A 374 -11.82 29.82 -26.97
CA LYS A 374 -12.56 29.24 -25.85
C LYS A 374 -13.49 28.14 -26.36
N LEU A 375 -13.08 26.88 -26.18
CA LEU A 375 -13.83 25.69 -26.59
C LEU A 375 -14.60 25.10 -25.43
N ALA A 376 -15.93 24.99 -25.54
CA ALA A 376 -16.77 24.30 -24.60
C ALA A 376 -17.04 22.86 -25.06
N LEU A 377 -16.84 21.87 -24.15
CA LEU A 377 -17.20 20.47 -24.34
C LEU A 377 -18.50 20.18 -23.60
N VAL A 378 -19.55 19.82 -24.34
CA VAL A 378 -20.90 19.57 -23.82
C VAL A 378 -21.33 18.13 -24.15
N GLY A 379 -22.14 17.50 -23.33
CA GLY A 379 -22.67 16.15 -23.57
C GLY A 379 -22.95 15.38 -22.29
N ARG A 380 -23.64 14.27 -22.41
CA ARG A 380 -23.99 13.42 -21.26
C ARG A 380 -22.77 12.88 -20.55
N SER A 381 -22.92 12.51 -19.26
CA SER A 381 -21.87 11.78 -18.52
C SER A 381 -21.47 10.50 -19.28
N GLY A 382 -20.17 10.21 -19.33
CA GLY A 382 -19.63 9.11 -20.14
C GLY A 382 -19.51 9.38 -21.64
N GLY A 383 -19.75 10.61 -22.11
CA GLY A 383 -19.59 11.01 -23.51
C GLY A 383 -18.16 11.14 -24.02
N GLY A 384 -17.13 11.03 -23.15
CA GLY A 384 -15.71 11.12 -23.52
C GLY A 384 -15.05 12.47 -23.26
N LYS A 385 -15.75 13.47 -22.68
CA LYS A 385 -15.24 14.84 -22.44
C LYS A 385 -13.96 14.86 -21.60
N THR A 386 -14.00 14.29 -20.40
CA THR A 386 -12.85 14.21 -19.47
C THR A 386 -11.70 13.39 -20.08
N THR A 387 -12.02 12.35 -20.84
CA THR A 387 -11.01 11.55 -21.56
C THR A 387 -10.27 12.38 -22.59
N LEU A 388 -10.98 13.21 -23.37
CA LEU A 388 -10.38 14.10 -24.37
C LEU A 388 -9.43 15.11 -23.71
N VAL A 389 -9.87 15.74 -22.62
CA VAL A 389 -9.05 16.70 -21.85
C VAL A 389 -7.80 16.04 -21.28
N ASN A 390 -7.92 14.82 -20.75
CA ASN A 390 -6.82 14.10 -20.14
C ASN A 390 -5.77 13.57 -21.14
N LEU A 391 -6.08 13.50 -22.43
CA LEU A 391 -5.11 13.16 -23.48
C LEU A 391 -4.07 14.26 -23.71
N LEU A 392 -4.45 15.53 -23.56
CA LEU A 392 -3.59 16.67 -23.85
C LEU A 392 -2.31 16.71 -23.00
N PRO A 393 -2.37 16.55 -21.65
CA PRO A 393 -1.17 16.45 -20.82
C PRO A 393 -0.55 15.03 -20.81
N ARG A 394 -0.99 14.14 -21.71
CA ARG A 394 -0.57 12.74 -21.80
C ARG A 394 -0.74 11.99 -20.47
N PHE A 395 -1.89 12.12 -19.80
CA PHE A 395 -2.24 11.26 -18.66
C PHE A 395 -2.58 9.84 -19.11
N TYR A 396 -2.99 9.69 -20.36
CA TYR A 396 -3.23 8.43 -21.05
C TYR A 396 -2.53 8.46 -22.42
N GLU A 397 -1.93 7.32 -22.79
CA GLU A 397 -1.29 7.21 -24.09
C GLU A 397 -2.30 6.94 -25.20
N LEU A 398 -2.08 7.62 -26.36
CA LEU A 398 -2.87 7.45 -27.56
C LEU A 398 -2.69 6.04 -28.15
N GLN A 399 -3.78 5.38 -28.44
CA GLN A 399 -3.75 4.09 -29.13
C GLN A 399 -3.78 4.24 -30.67
N GLN A 400 -4.55 5.21 -31.15
CA GLN A 400 -4.66 5.51 -32.58
C GLN A 400 -4.80 7.01 -32.80
N GLY A 401 -4.28 7.49 -33.94
CA GLY A 401 -4.34 8.90 -34.34
C GLY A 401 -3.16 9.72 -33.82
N LEU A 402 -3.28 11.02 -33.96
CA LEU A 402 -2.29 12.03 -33.58
C LEU A 402 -2.96 13.19 -32.87
N VAL A 403 -2.30 13.73 -31.85
CA VAL A 403 -2.61 15.03 -31.27
C VAL A 403 -1.39 15.93 -31.46
N LEU A 404 -1.60 17.05 -32.11
CA LEU A 404 -0.55 18.01 -32.39
C LEU A 404 -0.76 19.28 -31.55
N LEU A 405 0.33 19.80 -31.02
CA LEU A 405 0.41 21.10 -30.35
C LEU A 405 1.31 22.00 -31.20
N ASP A 406 0.76 23.07 -31.76
CA ASP A 406 1.45 23.95 -32.70
C ASP A 406 2.11 23.20 -33.87
N GLY A 407 1.44 22.16 -34.39
CA GLY A 407 1.93 21.29 -35.47
C GLY A 407 2.92 20.21 -35.04
N ILE A 408 3.28 20.12 -33.75
CA ILE A 408 4.21 19.12 -33.20
C ILE A 408 3.43 18.01 -32.49
N ASP A 409 3.68 16.72 -32.83
CA ASP A 409 3.08 15.59 -32.12
C ASP A 409 3.48 15.64 -30.63
N ILE A 410 2.48 15.64 -29.74
CA ILE A 410 2.68 15.70 -28.29
C ILE A 410 3.55 14.55 -27.75
N ARG A 411 3.64 13.41 -28.45
CA ARG A 411 4.51 12.27 -28.09
C ARG A 411 5.99 12.58 -28.33
N SER A 412 6.30 13.46 -29.27
CA SER A 412 7.67 13.90 -29.56
C SER A 412 8.19 14.98 -28.62
N LEU A 413 7.32 15.56 -27.78
CA LEU A 413 7.69 16.56 -26.80
C LEU A 413 8.17 15.92 -25.49
N GLU A 414 9.18 16.51 -24.86
CA GLU A 414 9.55 16.17 -23.50
C GLU A 414 8.34 16.33 -22.57
N LEU A 415 7.99 15.30 -21.80
CA LEU A 415 6.75 15.26 -21.02
C LEU A 415 6.62 16.43 -20.02
N LYS A 416 7.73 16.81 -19.36
CA LYS A 416 7.74 17.96 -18.43
C LYS A 416 7.49 19.27 -19.19
N ASN A 417 8.09 19.41 -20.37
CA ASN A 417 7.91 20.58 -21.22
C ASN A 417 6.47 20.66 -21.75
N LEU A 418 5.91 19.55 -22.24
CA LEU A 418 4.50 19.46 -22.64
C LEU A 418 3.58 19.92 -21.51
N ARG A 419 3.72 19.34 -20.32
CA ARG A 419 2.88 19.65 -19.14
C ARG A 419 3.07 21.08 -18.61
N SER A 420 4.19 21.72 -18.91
CA SER A 420 4.39 23.13 -18.58
C SER A 420 3.49 24.06 -19.41
N GLN A 421 3.05 23.61 -20.60
CA GLN A 421 2.18 24.38 -21.47
C GLN A 421 0.70 24.36 -21.04
N PHE A 422 0.32 23.55 -20.06
CA PHE A 422 -1.05 23.43 -19.59
C PHE A 422 -1.22 23.90 -18.15
N SER A 423 -2.31 24.59 -17.84
CA SER A 423 -2.85 24.74 -16.49
C SER A 423 -4.15 23.96 -16.39
N LEU A 424 -4.35 23.27 -15.26
CA LEU A 424 -5.54 22.45 -14.99
C LEU A 424 -6.27 22.98 -13.76
N VAL A 425 -7.58 23.20 -13.88
CA VAL A 425 -8.50 23.39 -12.76
C VAL A 425 -9.53 22.28 -12.83
N SER A 426 -9.43 21.32 -11.92
CA SER A 426 -10.30 20.14 -11.86
C SER A 426 -11.56 20.40 -11.05
N GLN A 427 -12.60 19.61 -11.28
CA GLN A 427 -13.85 19.60 -10.52
C GLN A 427 -13.58 19.34 -9.04
N ASP A 428 -12.85 18.27 -8.72
CA ASP A 428 -12.39 17.96 -7.37
C ASP A 428 -11.06 18.69 -7.11
N VAL A 429 -11.15 19.81 -6.38
CA VAL A 429 -9.95 20.58 -6.01
C VAL A 429 -9.15 19.85 -4.96
N ILE A 430 -7.94 19.46 -5.32
CA ILE A 430 -6.97 18.84 -4.40
C ILE A 430 -6.07 19.92 -3.83
N LEU A 431 -6.18 20.12 -2.52
CA LEU A 431 -5.27 20.94 -1.71
C LEU A 431 -4.49 20.04 -0.76
N PHE A 432 -3.22 20.37 -0.56
CA PHE A 432 -2.33 19.64 0.32
C PHE A 432 -2.40 20.22 1.75
N ASN A 433 -2.18 19.38 2.74
CA ASN A 433 -2.10 19.82 4.14
C ASN A 433 -0.81 20.63 4.36
N ASP A 434 -0.86 21.90 3.98
CA ASP A 434 0.24 22.84 3.98
C ASP A 434 -0.34 24.26 4.06
N THR A 435 0.50 25.28 3.99
CA THR A 435 0.08 26.69 4.00
C THR A 435 -0.68 27.06 2.73
N VAL A 436 -1.44 28.14 2.77
CA VAL A 436 -2.08 28.75 1.56
C VAL A 436 -1.00 29.09 0.54
N PHE A 437 0.14 29.67 0.98
CA PHE A 437 1.28 29.99 0.11
C PHE A 437 1.74 28.77 -0.67
N ASN A 438 2.08 27.67 0.02
CA ASN A 438 2.57 26.45 -0.61
C ASN A 438 1.53 25.76 -1.50
N ASN A 439 0.25 25.96 -1.24
CA ASN A 439 -0.82 25.48 -2.11
C ASN A 439 -0.96 26.30 -3.40
N ILE A 440 -0.71 27.60 -3.38
CA ILE A 440 -0.69 28.45 -4.59
C ILE A 440 0.63 28.26 -5.34
N ALA A 441 1.78 28.39 -4.64
CA ALA A 441 3.12 28.23 -5.19
C ALA A 441 3.57 26.76 -5.17
N TYR A 442 2.80 25.87 -5.79
CA TYR A 442 3.05 24.42 -5.72
C TYR A 442 4.05 23.92 -6.75
N GLY A 443 4.90 23.00 -6.36
CA GLY A 443 5.82 22.28 -7.25
C GLY A 443 6.92 23.17 -7.85
N VAL A 444 6.91 23.37 -9.15
CA VAL A 444 7.89 24.22 -9.86
C VAL A 444 7.76 25.70 -9.53
N LEU A 445 6.63 26.11 -8.97
CA LEU A 445 6.31 27.49 -8.59
C LEU A 445 6.77 27.84 -7.16
N ARG A 446 7.36 26.91 -6.42
CA ARG A 446 7.75 27.08 -5.00
C ARG A 446 8.71 28.25 -4.73
N ASN A 447 9.41 28.74 -5.76
CA ASN A 447 10.34 29.86 -5.66
C ASN A 447 9.70 31.20 -6.06
N ALA A 448 8.37 31.24 -6.29
CA ALA A 448 7.65 32.48 -6.54
C ALA A 448 7.77 33.43 -5.32
N SER A 449 7.88 34.71 -5.58
CA SER A 449 7.89 35.73 -4.52
C SER A 449 6.50 35.84 -3.86
N GLU A 450 6.46 36.36 -2.65
CA GLU A 450 5.20 36.60 -1.94
C GLU A 450 4.30 37.57 -2.72
N ASP A 451 4.89 38.58 -3.35
CA ASP A 451 4.16 39.54 -4.19
C ASP A 451 3.50 38.89 -5.40
N GLU A 452 4.18 37.94 -6.06
CA GLU A 452 3.61 37.18 -7.18
C GLU A 452 2.44 36.30 -6.72
N VAL A 453 2.56 35.67 -5.55
CA VAL A 453 1.49 34.86 -4.96
C VAL A 453 0.30 35.72 -4.55
N ILE A 454 0.54 36.91 -3.96
CA ILE A 454 -0.51 37.89 -3.63
C ILE A 454 -1.21 38.38 -4.90
N ALA A 455 -0.45 38.70 -5.95
CA ALA A 455 -1.02 39.13 -7.22
C ALA A 455 -1.93 38.05 -7.85
N ALA A 456 -1.47 36.78 -7.84
CA ALA A 456 -2.27 35.66 -8.31
C ALA A 456 -3.51 35.42 -7.43
N ALA A 457 -3.40 35.56 -6.11
CA ALA A 457 -4.51 35.44 -5.17
C ALA A 457 -5.55 36.56 -5.38
N LYS A 458 -5.12 37.79 -5.64
CA LYS A 458 -6.01 38.92 -5.97
C LYS A 458 -6.75 38.70 -7.29
N ALA A 459 -6.03 38.26 -8.32
CA ALA A 459 -6.62 37.96 -9.65
C ALA A 459 -7.61 36.77 -9.58
N ALA A 460 -7.46 35.89 -8.61
CA ALA A 460 -8.39 34.78 -8.33
C ALA A 460 -9.50 35.14 -7.32
N HIS A 461 -9.66 36.40 -6.94
CA HIS A 461 -10.58 36.82 -5.86
C HIS A 461 -10.41 36.03 -4.55
N ALA A 462 -9.21 35.48 -4.30
CA ALA A 462 -8.89 34.71 -3.11
C ALA A 462 -8.31 35.56 -1.98
N TRP A 463 -7.70 36.70 -2.31
CA TRP A 463 -7.00 37.54 -1.35
C TRP A 463 -7.91 38.08 -0.24
N GLU A 464 -9.16 38.36 -0.54
CA GLU A 464 -10.16 38.88 0.41
C GLU A 464 -10.28 37.97 1.64
N PHE A 465 -10.49 36.66 1.42
CA PHE A 465 -10.59 35.72 2.53
C PHE A 465 -9.23 35.34 3.11
N ILE A 466 -8.16 35.27 2.29
CA ILE A 466 -6.81 34.94 2.75
C ILE A 466 -6.30 35.99 3.74
N SER A 467 -6.52 37.27 3.47
CA SER A 467 -6.10 38.37 4.35
C SER A 467 -6.83 38.38 5.72
N GLN A 468 -7.98 37.73 5.82
CA GLN A 468 -8.76 37.57 7.05
C GLN A 468 -8.33 36.34 7.87
N LEU A 469 -7.50 35.44 7.31
CA LEU A 469 -6.98 34.30 8.05
C LEU A 469 -5.93 34.77 9.09
N PRO A 470 -5.85 34.16 10.27
CA PRO A 470 -4.95 34.58 11.35
C PRO A 470 -3.48 34.76 10.95
N LEU A 471 -2.98 33.94 10.02
CA LEU A 471 -1.61 33.96 9.52
C LEU A 471 -1.55 34.28 8.02
N GLY A 472 -2.64 34.76 7.40
CA GLY A 472 -2.68 35.09 5.98
C GLY A 472 -2.24 33.95 5.07
N LEU A 473 -1.25 34.21 4.21
CA LEU A 473 -0.66 33.18 3.33
C LEU A 473 0.01 32.03 4.06
N GLN A 474 0.49 32.24 5.28
CA GLN A 474 1.15 31.20 6.08
C GLN A 474 0.16 30.36 6.89
N ASN A 475 -1.15 30.59 6.74
CA ASN A 475 -2.16 29.82 7.43
C ASN A 475 -2.27 28.40 6.85
N GLU A 476 -2.22 27.38 7.72
CA GLU A 476 -2.42 25.98 7.36
C GLU A 476 -3.90 25.68 7.11
N ILE A 477 -4.20 25.03 5.99
CA ILE A 477 -5.57 24.76 5.54
C ILE A 477 -6.13 23.41 5.98
N GLY A 478 -5.31 22.56 6.61
CA GLY A 478 -5.67 21.20 7.04
C GLY A 478 -5.81 20.20 5.89
N ASP A 479 -6.16 18.97 6.25
CA ASP A 479 -6.30 17.88 5.27
C ASP A 479 -7.32 18.24 4.18
N ARG A 480 -6.88 18.20 2.91
CA ARG A 480 -7.70 18.53 1.73
C ARG A 480 -8.41 19.88 1.83
N GLY A 481 -7.87 20.81 2.63
CA GLY A 481 -8.47 22.12 2.80
C GLY A 481 -9.81 22.08 3.56
N VAL A 482 -9.99 21.15 4.49
CA VAL A 482 -11.24 20.97 5.26
C VAL A 482 -11.69 22.23 6.02
N ARG A 483 -10.75 23.15 6.30
CA ARG A 483 -11.03 24.42 6.99
C ARG A 483 -11.56 25.51 6.05
N LEU A 484 -11.65 25.24 4.74
CA LEU A 484 -12.06 26.18 3.72
C LEU A 484 -13.42 25.77 3.12
N SER A 485 -14.21 26.77 2.69
CA SER A 485 -15.43 26.52 1.90
C SER A 485 -15.08 25.95 0.51
N GLY A 486 -16.05 25.37 -0.19
CA GLY A 486 -15.88 24.89 -1.56
C GLY A 486 -15.34 25.98 -2.49
N GLY A 487 -15.93 27.16 -2.45
CA GLY A 487 -15.52 28.31 -3.27
C GLY A 487 -14.14 28.85 -2.90
N GLN A 488 -13.76 28.84 -1.61
CA GLN A 488 -12.41 29.20 -1.18
C GLN A 488 -11.35 28.24 -1.72
N ARG A 489 -11.61 26.90 -1.63
CA ARG A 489 -10.70 25.90 -2.21
C ARG A 489 -10.51 26.11 -3.70
N GLN A 490 -11.59 26.41 -4.40
CA GLN A 490 -11.56 26.60 -5.85
C GLN A 490 -10.79 27.86 -6.25
N ARG A 491 -10.98 28.98 -5.52
CA ARG A 491 -10.22 30.22 -5.74
C ARG A 491 -8.71 30.02 -5.52
N ILE A 492 -8.30 29.20 -4.56
CA ILE A 492 -6.89 28.79 -4.40
C ILE A 492 -6.38 27.99 -5.62
N ALA A 493 -7.17 27.06 -6.15
CA ALA A 493 -6.79 26.31 -7.34
C ALA A 493 -6.68 27.22 -8.58
N ILE A 494 -7.58 28.21 -8.72
CA ILE A 494 -7.51 29.20 -9.77
C ILE A 494 -6.27 30.10 -9.60
N ALA A 495 -5.95 30.53 -8.36
CA ALA A 495 -4.73 31.31 -8.08
C ALA A 495 -3.46 30.52 -8.47
N ARG A 496 -3.41 29.21 -8.19
CA ARG A 496 -2.35 28.29 -8.65
C ARG A 496 -2.23 28.28 -10.17
N ALA A 497 -3.35 28.23 -10.90
CA ALA A 497 -3.38 28.22 -12.35
C ALA A 497 -2.97 29.59 -12.94
N ILE A 498 -3.34 30.70 -12.31
CA ILE A 498 -2.91 32.05 -12.69
C ILE A 498 -1.40 32.21 -12.50
N LEU A 499 -0.87 31.81 -11.34
CA LEU A 499 0.57 31.90 -11.03
C LEU A 499 1.39 31.08 -12.03
N LYS A 500 0.91 29.89 -12.43
CA LYS A 500 1.56 29.05 -13.45
C LYS A 500 1.65 29.72 -14.81
N ASN A 501 0.69 30.57 -15.18
CA ASN A 501 0.64 31.33 -16.40
C ASN A 501 0.86 30.54 -17.70
N ALA A 502 0.31 29.31 -17.78
CA ALA A 502 0.40 28.47 -18.95
C ALA A 502 -0.45 29.02 -20.12
N PRO A 503 -0.03 28.83 -21.40
CA PRO A 503 -0.76 29.30 -22.57
C PRO A 503 -2.08 28.54 -22.82
N ILE A 504 -2.21 27.32 -22.31
CA ILE A 504 -3.40 26.49 -22.53
C ILE A 504 -4.03 26.16 -21.19
N LEU A 505 -5.34 26.31 -21.09
CA LEU A 505 -6.13 26.12 -19.91
C LEU A 505 -7.10 24.95 -20.09
N LEU A 506 -7.08 24.02 -19.14
CA LEU A 506 -8.00 22.89 -19.04
C LEU A 506 -8.88 23.10 -17.81
N LEU A 507 -10.20 23.21 -18.01
CA LEU A 507 -11.18 23.43 -16.95
C LEU A 507 -12.18 22.28 -16.94
N ASP A 508 -12.35 21.63 -15.79
CA ASP A 508 -13.36 20.58 -15.57
C ASP A 508 -14.33 21.04 -14.49
N GLU A 509 -15.56 21.37 -14.87
CA GLU A 509 -16.73 21.70 -14.03
C GLU A 509 -16.44 22.49 -12.74
N ALA A 510 -15.84 23.64 -12.87
CA ALA A 510 -15.29 24.39 -11.74
C ALA A 510 -16.30 25.02 -10.76
N THR A 511 -17.64 24.80 -10.85
CA THR A 511 -18.62 25.57 -10.05
C THR A 511 -19.84 24.82 -9.53
N SER A 512 -19.93 23.49 -9.63
CA SER A 512 -21.16 22.70 -9.46
C SER A 512 -21.75 22.58 -8.04
N ALA A 513 -21.09 23.11 -6.99
CA ALA A 513 -21.54 22.96 -5.59
C ALA A 513 -21.31 24.21 -4.73
N LEU A 514 -21.40 25.41 -5.32
CA LEU A 514 -21.11 26.66 -4.64
C LEU A 514 -22.40 27.44 -4.33
N ASP A 515 -22.36 28.23 -3.26
CA ASP A 515 -23.34 29.27 -2.99
C ASP A 515 -23.21 30.41 -4.01
N THR A 516 -24.29 31.18 -4.22
CA THR A 516 -24.38 32.19 -5.29
C THR A 516 -23.28 33.26 -5.22
N GLU A 517 -22.89 33.69 -4.04
CA GLU A 517 -21.82 34.70 -3.86
C GLU A 517 -20.44 34.13 -4.22
N SER A 518 -20.11 32.95 -3.70
CA SER A 518 -18.86 32.25 -4.05
C SER A 518 -18.79 31.94 -5.53
N GLU A 519 -19.93 31.62 -6.17
CA GLU A 519 -20.01 31.36 -7.59
C GLU A 519 -19.63 32.59 -8.44
N GLN A 520 -20.15 33.77 -8.11
CA GLN A 520 -19.83 35.00 -8.84
C GLN A 520 -18.33 35.29 -8.79
N HIS A 521 -17.70 35.14 -7.61
CA HIS A 521 -16.26 35.35 -7.44
C HIS A 521 -15.42 34.30 -8.21
N VAL A 522 -15.86 33.05 -8.21
CA VAL A 522 -15.19 31.98 -8.97
C VAL A 522 -15.32 32.22 -10.49
N GLN A 523 -16.51 32.61 -10.95
CA GLN A 523 -16.72 32.91 -12.36
C GLN A 523 -15.87 34.09 -12.84
N ALA A 524 -15.82 35.19 -12.07
CA ALA A 524 -14.96 36.34 -12.37
C ALA A 524 -13.47 35.97 -12.43
N ALA A 525 -13.04 35.10 -11.50
CA ALA A 525 -11.67 34.56 -11.48
C ALA A 525 -11.38 33.68 -12.71
N LEU A 526 -12.33 32.84 -13.13
CA LEU A 526 -12.20 32.01 -14.32
C LEU A 526 -12.17 32.87 -15.59
N ASP A 527 -13.01 33.90 -15.71
CA ASP A 527 -13.02 34.84 -16.86
C ASP A 527 -11.68 35.56 -16.98
N THR A 528 -11.10 35.99 -15.84
CA THR A 528 -9.76 36.57 -15.80
C THR A 528 -8.69 35.57 -16.22
N LEU A 529 -8.78 34.32 -15.74
CA LEU A 529 -7.84 33.25 -16.07
C LEU A 529 -7.88 32.89 -17.57
N MET A 530 -9.06 32.93 -18.23
CA MET A 530 -9.23 32.56 -19.63
C MET A 530 -8.77 33.63 -20.62
N GLN A 531 -8.51 34.86 -20.19
CA GLN A 531 -8.09 35.95 -21.09
C GLN A 531 -6.77 35.64 -21.80
N ASN A 532 -6.76 35.82 -23.11
CA ASN A 532 -5.57 35.61 -23.96
C ASN A 532 -4.95 34.20 -23.88
N ARG A 533 -5.76 33.18 -23.63
CA ARG A 533 -5.33 31.78 -23.55
C ARG A 533 -6.27 30.86 -24.31
N THR A 534 -5.71 29.83 -24.94
CA THR A 534 -6.53 28.73 -25.47
C THR A 534 -7.16 27.99 -24.30
N SER A 535 -8.48 27.93 -24.24
CA SER A 535 -9.21 27.37 -23.10
C SER A 535 -10.13 26.24 -23.55
N ILE A 536 -10.01 25.08 -22.89
CA ILE A 536 -10.89 23.93 -23.11
C ILE A 536 -11.66 23.71 -21.82
N VAL A 537 -12.99 23.87 -21.90
CA VAL A 537 -13.86 23.84 -20.72
C VAL A 537 -14.86 22.71 -20.85
N ILE A 538 -14.86 21.76 -19.91
CA ILE A 538 -15.98 20.83 -19.76
C ILE A 538 -17.09 21.60 -19.06
N ALA A 539 -18.11 21.99 -19.83
CA ALA A 539 -19.13 22.91 -19.37
C ALA A 539 -20.37 22.14 -18.87
N HIS A 540 -20.77 22.47 -17.65
CA HIS A 540 -22.01 22.04 -17.01
C HIS A 540 -22.92 23.22 -16.64
N ARG A 541 -22.55 24.45 -17.00
CA ARG A 541 -23.35 25.66 -16.78
C ARG A 541 -23.62 26.41 -18.06
N LEU A 542 -24.83 26.92 -18.17
CA LEU A 542 -25.32 27.66 -19.35
C LEU A 542 -24.44 28.87 -19.64
N SER A 543 -24.07 29.67 -18.63
CA SER A 543 -23.23 30.87 -18.80
C SER A 543 -21.87 30.56 -19.41
N THR A 544 -21.25 29.44 -19.06
CA THR A 544 -19.97 29.01 -19.62
C THR A 544 -20.12 28.55 -21.07
N ILE A 545 -21.24 27.90 -21.38
CA ILE A 545 -21.55 27.42 -22.74
C ILE A 545 -21.85 28.57 -23.68
N GLU A 546 -22.67 29.54 -23.25
CA GLU A 546 -23.10 30.70 -24.04
C GLU A 546 -21.94 31.63 -24.41
N ASN A 547 -20.94 31.77 -23.52
CA ASN A 547 -19.76 32.64 -23.71
C ASN A 547 -18.59 31.94 -24.41
N ALA A 548 -18.76 30.68 -24.88
CA ALA A 548 -17.73 29.97 -25.63
C ALA A 548 -17.72 30.40 -27.12
N ASP A 549 -16.51 30.54 -27.70
CA ASP A 549 -16.36 30.84 -29.12
C ASP A 549 -16.87 29.67 -29.98
N ARG A 550 -16.68 28.43 -29.48
CA ARG A 550 -17.18 27.22 -30.13
C ARG A 550 -17.55 26.17 -29.10
N ILE A 551 -18.58 25.40 -29.43
CA ILE A 551 -19.09 24.29 -28.63
C ILE A 551 -18.91 23.00 -29.43
N LEU A 552 -18.36 21.94 -28.79
CA LEU A 552 -18.37 20.58 -29.30
C LEU A 552 -19.33 19.74 -28.47
N VAL A 553 -20.33 19.18 -29.12
CA VAL A 553 -21.30 18.26 -28.49
C VAL A 553 -20.79 16.84 -28.65
N MET A 554 -20.48 16.20 -27.54
CA MET A 554 -19.94 14.83 -27.49
C MET A 554 -21.00 13.82 -27.09
N SER A 555 -21.07 12.72 -27.85
CA SER A 555 -21.94 11.59 -27.54
C SER A 555 -21.21 10.28 -27.89
N HIS A 556 -21.14 9.35 -26.92
CA HIS A 556 -20.52 8.03 -27.11
C HIS A 556 -19.08 8.05 -27.68
N GLY A 557 -18.30 9.06 -27.32
CA GLY A 557 -16.92 9.22 -27.78
C GLY A 557 -16.75 9.86 -29.14
N GLU A 558 -17.80 10.40 -29.73
CA GLU A 558 -17.82 11.09 -31.04
C GLU A 558 -18.30 12.53 -30.91
N ILE A 559 -17.86 13.39 -31.80
CA ILE A 559 -18.40 14.76 -31.94
C ILE A 559 -19.62 14.68 -32.87
N VAL A 560 -20.80 14.94 -32.30
CA VAL A 560 -22.06 14.88 -33.04
C VAL A 560 -22.49 16.24 -33.59
N GLU A 561 -22.10 17.36 -32.95
CA GLU A 561 -22.38 18.72 -33.39
C GLU A 561 -21.23 19.64 -33.00
N SER A 562 -20.97 20.67 -33.84
CA SER A 562 -19.96 21.69 -33.59
C SER A 562 -20.44 23.04 -34.15
N GLY A 563 -20.35 24.09 -33.33
CA GLY A 563 -20.76 25.46 -33.75
C GLY A 563 -20.80 26.42 -32.58
N THR A 564 -21.24 27.65 -32.83
CA THR A 564 -21.54 28.63 -31.77
C THR A 564 -22.87 28.29 -31.09
N HIS A 565 -23.13 28.86 -29.93
CA HIS A 565 -24.39 28.70 -29.19
C HIS A 565 -25.63 28.96 -30.09
N GLN A 566 -25.61 30.06 -30.83
CA GLN A 566 -26.73 30.43 -31.70
C GLN A 566 -26.91 29.46 -32.88
N GLN A 567 -25.81 29.02 -33.52
CA GLN A 567 -25.87 28.04 -34.60
C GLN A 567 -26.43 26.70 -34.14
N LEU A 568 -26.00 26.22 -32.98
CA LEU A 568 -26.44 24.93 -32.45
C LEU A 568 -27.91 24.96 -31.97
N LEU A 569 -28.40 26.08 -31.45
CA LEU A 569 -29.82 26.23 -31.13
C LEU A 569 -30.67 26.21 -32.40
N ALA A 570 -30.22 26.88 -33.49
CA ALA A 570 -30.93 26.90 -34.74
C ALA A 570 -31.03 25.52 -35.43
N LEU A 571 -30.04 24.61 -35.17
CA LEU A 571 -30.06 23.24 -35.69
C LEU A 571 -31.11 22.35 -35.03
N ASN A 572 -31.63 22.74 -33.85
CA ASN A 572 -32.63 21.99 -33.06
C ASN A 572 -32.24 20.51 -32.83
N GLY A 573 -30.96 20.24 -32.63
CA GLY A 573 -30.35 18.94 -32.57
C GLY A 573 -30.11 18.42 -31.16
N HIS A 574 -28.95 17.75 -30.97
CA HIS A 574 -28.53 17.20 -29.65
C HIS A 574 -28.26 18.31 -28.64
N TYR A 575 -27.64 19.42 -29.07
CA TYR A 575 -27.35 20.58 -28.23
C TYR A 575 -28.64 21.18 -27.65
N THR A 576 -29.62 21.46 -28.48
CA THR A 576 -30.89 22.07 -28.06
C THR A 576 -31.61 21.22 -27.02
N LYS A 577 -31.60 19.89 -27.17
CA LYS A 577 -32.19 18.97 -26.21
C LYS A 577 -31.44 18.96 -24.87
N LEU A 578 -30.12 19.12 -24.86
CA LEU A 578 -29.34 19.23 -23.63
C LEU A 578 -29.58 20.57 -22.94
N TYR A 579 -29.58 21.65 -23.73
CA TYR A 579 -29.81 23.00 -23.23
C TYR A 579 -31.20 23.19 -22.60
N GLN A 580 -32.27 22.67 -23.22
CA GLN A 580 -33.62 22.70 -22.69
C GLN A 580 -33.75 21.92 -21.37
N LYS A 581 -33.05 20.80 -21.24
CA LYS A 581 -33.08 19.96 -20.04
C LYS A 581 -32.32 20.56 -18.85
N GLU A 582 -31.38 21.48 -19.08
CA GLU A 582 -30.69 22.21 -18.01
C GLU A 582 -31.43 23.47 -17.57
N LEU A 583 -32.43 23.91 -18.35
CA LEU A 583 -33.35 25.00 -18.00
C LEU A 583 -34.57 24.51 -17.20
N GLU A 584 -34.92 23.22 -17.29
CA GLU A 584 -35.93 22.56 -16.46
C GLU A 584 -35.36 22.09 -15.11
#